data_81563e3ef351317976aae5b747766644
#
_entry.id   81563e3ef351317976aae5b747766644
#
_cell.length_a   1.000
_cell.length_b   1.000
_cell.length_c   1.000
_cell.angle_alpha   90.00
_cell.angle_beta   90.00
_cell.angle_gamma   90.00
#
_symmetry.space_group_name_H-M   'P 1'
#
loop_
_entity.id
_entity.type
_entity.pdbx_description
1 polymer ?
#
loop_
_entity_poly.entity_id
_entity_poly.type
_entity_poly.pdbx_seq_one_letter_code
_entity_poly.pdbx_strand_id
1 'polypeptide(L)'
;AEASGLGVLIYSRDWANYTPAQAERLAEIPNVVAWKDGTADIRRYQMIRERLGDRLHWIGGAGDDMVPGYYAIGIRAYTSSISAVAPKLSIKLHELGAAGDSAALNQLINDHVAPLYALRTKRKGYEVSAMNTILEMLGLSGGPVRPPLVEVTESERAELQSIVDGWCNAVFLDV
;
A
#
# COMPACT_ATOMS: atom_id res chain seq x y z
N ALA A 1 -17.42 8.80 -15.30
CA ALA A 1 -16.30 9.49 -15.93
C ALA A 1 -16.77 10.75 -16.67
N GLU A 2 -17.62 10.65 -17.71
CA GLU A 2 -18.07 11.80 -18.53
C GLU A 2 -18.74 12.91 -17.72
N ALA A 3 -19.56 12.56 -16.72
CA ALA A 3 -20.34 13.52 -15.93
C ALA A 3 -19.50 14.45 -15.04
N SER A 4 -18.28 14.07 -14.67
CA SER A 4 -17.46 14.85 -13.76
C SER A 4 -16.45 15.76 -14.45
N GLY A 5 -16.08 15.49 -15.69
CA GLY A 5 -14.98 16.15 -16.38
C GLY A 5 -13.60 15.96 -15.76
N LEU A 6 -13.50 15.13 -14.70
CA LEU A 6 -12.26 14.84 -13.99
C LEU A 6 -11.58 13.57 -14.52
N GLY A 7 -10.29 13.47 -14.31
CA GLY A 7 -9.56 12.21 -14.49
C GLY A 7 -10.07 11.15 -13.51
N VAL A 8 -10.30 9.93 -14.01
CA VAL A 8 -10.81 8.80 -13.23
C VAL A 8 -9.68 7.78 -13.02
N LEU A 9 -9.45 7.40 -11.77
CA LEU A 9 -8.60 6.30 -11.39
C LEU A 9 -9.47 5.07 -11.13
N ILE A 10 -9.20 3.97 -11.84
CA ILE A 10 -9.84 2.69 -11.57
C ILE A 10 -9.10 2.00 -10.43
N TYR A 11 -9.85 1.58 -9.41
CA TYR A 11 -9.30 0.81 -8.30
C TYR A 11 -9.79 -0.63 -8.34
N SER A 12 -8.90 -1.54 -8.76
CA SER A 12 -9.15 -2.98 -8.72
C SER A 12 -8.87 -3.51 -7.32
N ARG A 13 -9.93 -3.91 -6.61
CA ARG A 13 -9.83 -4.41 -5.23
C ARG A 13 -11.03 -5.29 -4.89
N ASP A 14 -10.84 -6.28 -4.04
CA ASP A 14 -11.86 -7.18 -3.53
C ASP A 14 -12.71 -7.79 -4.68
N TRP A 15 -14.01 -7.52 -4.71
CA TRP A 15 -14.93 -7.98 -5.77
C TRP A 15 -14.81 -7.18 -7.08
N ALA A 16 -14.24 -5.98 -7.05
CA ALA A 16 -13.99 -5.16 -8.24
C ALA A 16 -12.72 -5.62 -8.97
N ASN A 17 -12.78 -6.83 -9.50
CA ASN A 17 -11.67 -7.56 -10.07
C ASN A 17 -11.84 -7.68 -11.58
N TYR A 18 -11.00 -7.02 -12.35
CA TYR A 18 -11.13 -6.91 -13.79
C TYR A 18 -10.20 -7.87 -14.53
N THR A 19 -10.73 -8.50 -15.58
CA THR A 19 -9.92 -9.23 -16.56
C THR A 19 -9.14 -8.25 -17.45
N PRO A 20 -8.06 -8.69 -18.12
CA PRO A 20 -7.37 -7.84 -19.09
C PRO A 20 -8.29 -7.26 -20.19
N ALA A 21 -9.24 -8.05 -20.70
CA ALA A 21 -10.21 -7.58 -21.71
C ALA A 21 -11.19 -6.51 -21.18
N GLN A 22 -11.60 -6.63 -19.91
CA GLN A 22 -12.41 -5.58 -19.27
C GLN A 22 -11.59 -4.31 -19.04
N ALA A 23 -10.32 -4.45 -18.67
CA ALA A 23 -9.42 -3.31 -18.49
C ALA A 23 -9.20 -2.54 -19.81
N GLU A 24 -9.06 -3.24 -20.93
CA GLU A 24 -8.97 -2.62 -22.27
C GLU A 24 -10.21 -1.77 -22.57
N ARG A 25 -11.40 -2.33 -22.37
CA ARG A 25 -12.67 -1.59 -22.58
C ARG A 25 -12.81 -0.37 -21.68
N LEU A 26 -12.37 -0.47 -20.43
CA LEU A 26 -12.39 0.67 -19.49
C LEU A 26 -11.40 1.75 -19.90
N ALA A 27 -10.24 1.37 -20.46
CA ALA A 27 -9.24 2.30 -20.93
C ALA A 27 -9.64 3.04 -22.23
N GLU A 28 -10.68 2.59 -22.94
CA GLU A 28 -11.25 3.31 -24.08
C GLU A 28 -11.97 4.61 -23.65
N ILE A 29 -12.37 4.70 -22.38
CA ILE A 29 -13.02 5.91 -21.85
C ILE A 29 -11.95 7.01 -21.71
N PRO A 30 -12.13 8.18 -22.38
CA PRO A 30 -11.03 9.16 -22.52
C PRO A 30 -10.47 9.71 -21.21
N ASN A 31 -11.31 9.88 -20.20
CA ASN A 31 -10.91 10.43 -18.90
C ASN A 31 -10.58 9.36 -17.85
N VAL A 32 -10.50 8.08 -18.22
CA VAL A 32 -9.83 7.06 -17.40
C VAL A 32 -8.32 7.23 -17.61
N VAL A 33 -7.62 7.69 -16.57
CA VAL A 33 -6.22 8.11 -16.65
C VAL A 33 -5.27 7.27 -15.80
N ALA A 34 -5.79 6.50 -14.84
CA ALA A 34 -4.95 5.71 -13.96
C ALA A 34 -5.61 4.40 -13.55
N TRP A 35 -4.76 3.44 -13.16
CA TRP A 35 -5.16 2.16 -12.60
C TRP A 35 -4.40 1.89 -11.32
N LYS A 36 -5.13 1.60 -10.24
CA LYS A 36 -4.58 1.17 -8.96
C LYS A 36 -4.94 -0.29 -8.71
N ASP A 37 -3.92 -1.12 -8.45
CA ASP A 37 -4.15 -2.51 -8.06
C ASP A 37 -4.08 -2.68 -6.54
N GLY A 38 -5.15 -3.14 -5.94
CA GLY A 38 -5.25 -3.51 -4.53
C GLY A 38 -5.49 -5.00 -4.31
N THR A 39 -5.29 -5.82 -5.35
CA THR A 39 -5.57 -7.26 -5.29
C THR A 39 -4.35 -8.10 -4.94
N ALA A 40 -3.14 -7.54 -5.10
CA ALA A 40 -1.85 -8.23 -5.01
C ALA A 40 -1.66 -9.34 -6.07
N ASP A 41 -2.54 -9.45 -7.05
CA ASP A 41 -2.36 -10.39 -8.17
C ASP A 41 -1.42 -9.80 -9.22
N ILE A 42 -0.11 -9.89 -8.95
CA ILE A 42 0.94 -9.34 -9.82
C ILE A 42 0.86 -9.92 -11.22
N ARG A 43 0.52 -11.21 -11.38
CA ARG A 43 0.40 -11.85 -12.69
C ARG A 43 -0.68 -11.16 -13.53
N ARG A 44 -1.87 -10.99 -12.98
CA ARG A 44 -2.98 -10.33 -13.69
C ARG A 44 -2.66 -8.87 -13.95
N TYR A 45 -2.07 -8.17 -12.99
CA TYR A 45 -1.70 -6.77 -13.14
C TYR A 45 -0.66 -6.58 -14.25
N GLN A 46 0.32 -7.47 -14.35
CA GLN A 46 1.28 -7.50 -15.45
C GLN A 46 0.59 -7.71 -16.80
N MET A 47 -0.34 -8.68 -16.90
CA MET A 47 -1.09 -8.94 -18.13
C MET A 47 -1.94 -7.72 -18.58
N ILE A 48 -2.52 -6.99 -17.66
CA ILE A 48 -3.26 -5.76 -17.95
C ILE A 48 -2.31 -4.68 -18.46
N ARG A 49 -1.20 -4.47 -17.76
CA ARG A 49 -0.19 -3.48 -18.12
C ARG A 49 0.43 -3.75 -19.49
N GLU A 50 0.75 -5.01 -19.79
CA GLU A 50 1.28 -5.42 -21.11
C GLU A 50 0.34 -5.03 -22.27
N ARG A 51 -0.96 -5.18 -22.08
CA ARG A 51 -1.96 -4.85 -23.10
C ARG A 51 -2.17 -3.35 -23.30
N LEU A 52 -2.08 -2.59 -22.22
CA LEU A 52 -2.39 -1.16 -22.24
C LEU A 52 -1.14 -0.27 -22.32
N GLY A 53 0.06 -0.83 -22.08
CA GLY A 53 1.30 -0.08 -22.14
C GLY A 53 1.26 1.16 -21.25
N ASP A 54 1.66 2.29 -21.81
CA ASP A 54 1.71 3.58 -21.09
C ASP A 54 0.43 4.41 -21.24
N ARG A 55 -0.70 3.79 -21.65
CA ARG A 55 -2.00 4.45 -21.78
C ARG A 55 -2.51 5.00 -20.45
N LEU A 56 -2.16 4.35 -19.32
CA LEU A 56 -2.61 4.71 -17.98
C LEU A 56 -1.42 4.91 -17.05
N HIS A 57 -1.63 5.70 -15.99
CA HIS A 57 -0.72 5.73 -14.85
C HIS A 57 -0.95 4.51 -13.96
N TRP A 58 0.11 3.76 -13.68
CA TRP A 58 0.07 2.50 -12.94
C TRP A 58 0.45 2.68 -11.49
N ILE A 59 -0.40 2.23 -10.57
CA ILE A 59 -0.23 2.43 -9.12
C ILE A 59 -0.43 1.11 -8.38
N GLY A 60 0.55 0.70 -7.58
CA GLY A 60 0.42 -0.38 -6.61
C GLY A 60 -0.45 0.06 -5.43
N GLY A 61 -1.37 -0.77 -4.99
CA GLY A 61 -2.34 -0.40 -3.95
C GLY A 61 -2.65 -1.49 -2.93
N ALA A 62 -1.97 -2.63 -2.98
CA ALA A 62 -2.20 -3.72 -2.03
C ALA A 62 -1.46 -3.49 -0.70
N GLY A 63 -0.25 -2.92 -0.74
CA GLY A 63 0.51 -2.63 0.47
C GLY A 63 1.99 -2.37 0.21
N ASP A 64 2.67 -1.95 1.27
CA ASP A 64 4.10 -1.63 1.25
C ASP A 64 4.97 -2.90 1.06
N ASP A 65 4.50 -4.04 1.53
CA ASP A 65 5.12 -5.35 1.37
C ASP A 65 5.12 -5.85 -0.09
N MET A 66 4.24 -5.28 -0.94
CA MET A 66 4.13 -5.62 -2.36
C MET A 66 5.03 -4.80 -3.28
N VAL A 67 5.81 -3.87 -2.74
CA VAL A 67 6.75 -3.04 -3.53
C VAL A 67 7.67 -3.88 -4.41
N PRO A 68 8.30 -4.98 -3.95
CA PRO A 68 9.13 -5.81 -4.83
C PRO A 68 8.39 -6.32 -6.05
N GLY A 69 7.15 -6.81 -5.88
CA GLY A 69 6.33 -7.32 -6.96
C GLY A 69 5.96 -6.24 -7.97
N TYR A 70 5.55 -5.06 -7.52
CA TYR A 70 5.22 -3.94 -8.40
C TYR A 70 6.42 -3.46 -9.20
N TYR A 71 7.56 -3.33 -8.54
CA TYR A 71 8.78 -2.85 -9.21
C TYR A 71 9.34 -3.88 -10.19
N ALA A 72 9.21 -5.17 -9.89
CA ALA A 72 9.61 -6.25 -10.81
C ALA A 72 8.85 -6.19 -12.16
N ILE A 73 7.57 -5.79 -12.15
CA ILE A 73 6.78 -5.63 -13.38
C ILE A 73 6.79 -4.20 -13.93
N GLY A 74 7.69 -3.34 -13.46
CA GLY A 74 7.91 -1.99 -14.00
C GLY A 74 6.96 -0.91 -13.49
N ILE A 75 6.16 -1.17 -12.44
CA ILE A 75 5.35 -0.15 -11.77
C ILE A 75 6.23 0.59 -10.77
N ARG A 76 6.18 1.93 -10.80
CA ARG A 76 7.09 2.80 -10.04
C ARG A 76 6.37 3.74 -9.06
N ALA A 77 5.06 3.56 -8.90
CA ALA A 77 4.26 4.30 -7.93
C ALA A 77 3.41 3.34 -7.11
N TYR A 78 3.25 3.60 -5.84
CA TYR A 78 2.34 2.84 -4.97
C TYR A 78 1.75 3.73 -3.88
N THR A 79 0.63 3.31 -3.31
CA THR A 79 0.06 3.95 -2.13
C THR A 79 0.48 3.18 -0.88
N SER A 80 0.96 3.92 0.10
CA SER A 80 1.49 3.40 1.36
C SER A 80 0.62 3.88 2.53
N SER A 81 0.25 2.98 3.42
CA SER A 81 -0.32 3.34 4.71
C SER A 81 0.77 3.72 5.72
N ILE A 82 1.95 3.11 5.61
CA ILE A 82 3.10 3.40 6.47
C ILE A 82 3.56 4.85 6.29
N SER A 83 3.39 5.43 5.10
CA SER A 83 3.77 6.82 4.82
C SER A 83 3.05 7.85 5.70
N ALA A 84 1.90 7.51 6.27
CA ALA A 84 1.16 8.38 7.19
C ALA A 84 1.86 8.52 8.56
N VAL A 85 2.69 7.56 8.93
CA VAL A 85 3.35 7.48 10.24
C VAL A 85 4.88 7.45 10.14
N ALA A 86 5.43 6.79 9.14
CA ALA A 86 6.87 6.65 8.90
C ALA A 86 7.20 6.94 7.41
N PRO A 87 7.08 8.19 6.94
CA PRO A 87 7.28 8.53 5.54
C PRO A 87 8.70 8.19 5.04
N LYS A 88 9.72 8.31 5.88
CA LYS A 88 11.09 7.95 5.53
C LYS A 88 11.24 6.46 5.18
N LEU A 89 10.51 5.58 5.87
CA LEU A 89 10.50 4.15 5.55
C LEU A 89 9.90 3.90 4.16
N SER A 90 8.75 4.53 3.86
CA SER A 90 8.12 4.40 2.53
C SER A 90 8.99 4.97 1.41
N ILE A 91 9.67 6.09 1.64
CA ILE A 91 10.64 6.66 0.68
C ILE A 91 11.79 5.68 0.45
N LYS A 92 12.32 5.08 1.53
CA LYS A 92 13.42 4.12 1.42
C LYS A 92 13.04 2.86 0.65
N LEU A 93 11.82 2.35 0.85
CA LEU A 93 11.27 1.24 0.03
C LEU A 93 11.22 1.62 -1.46
N HIS A 94 10.76 2.84 -1.76
CA HIS A 94 10.74 3.35 -3.13
C HIS A 94 12.14 3.43 -3.74
N GLU A 95 13.09 4.02 -3.03
CA GLU A 95 14.48 4.18 -3.51
C GLU A 95 15.13 2.84 -3.83
N LEU A 96 15.04 1.87 -2.92
CA LEU A 96 15.61 0.53 -3.11
C LEU A 96 14.92 -0.21 -4.26
N GLY A 97 13.59 -0.12 -4.35
CA GLY A 97 12.83 -0.70 -5.45
C GLY A 97 13.21 -0.07 -6.80
N ALA A 98 13.36 1.26 -6.86
CA ALA A 98 13.75 1.97 -8.07
C ALA A 98 15.19 1.67 -8.49
N ALA A 99 16.09 1.49 -7.53
CA ALA A 99 17.47 1.09 -7.77
C ALA A 99 17.62 -0.38 -8.19
N GLY A 100 16.58 -1.22 -8.00
CA GLY A 100 16.65 -2.66 -8.25
C GLY A 100 17.45 -3.43 -7.19
N ASP A 101 17.71 -2.84 -6.03
CA ASP A 101 18.39 -3.50 -4.93
C ASP A 101 17.44 -4.42 -4.16
N SER A 102 17.15 -5.56 -4.76
CA SER A 102 16.21 -6.54 -4.21
C SER A 102 16.65 -7.10 -2.86
N ALA A 103 17.95 -7.22 -2.63
CA ALA A 103 18.46 -7.77 -1.36
C ALA A 103 18.18 -6.80 -0.20
N ALA A 104 18.58 -5.53 -0.35
CA ALA A 104 18.33 -4.50 0.65
C ALA A 104 16.83 -4.22 0.82
N LEU A 105 16.06 -4.24 -0.28
CA LEU A 105 14.60 -4.06 -0.25
C LEU A 105 13.91 -5.16 0.56
N ASN A 106 14.25 -6.42 0.30
CA ASN A 106 13.68 -7.56 1.03
C ASN A 106 14.08 -7.54 2.51
N GLN A 107 15.34 -7.18 2.83
CA GLN A 107 15.78 -7.04 4.21
C GLN A 107 14.96 -5.95 4.93
N LEU A 108 14.81 -4.78 4.31
CA LEU A 108 14.03 -3.67 4.87
C LEU A 108 12.56 -4.05 5.13
N ILE A 109 11.96 -4.80 4.20
CA ILE A 109 10.59 -5.30 4.36
C ILE A 109 10.51 -6.28 5.52
N ASN A 110 11.40 -7.25 5.60
CA ASN A 110 11.40 -8.25 6.67
C ASN A 110 11.56 -7.62 8.06
N ASP A 111 12.44 -6.63 8.18
CA ASP A 111 12.76 -6.03 9.47
C ASP A 111 11.70 -5.02 9.92
N HIS A 112 11.11 -4.25 9.00
CA HIS A 112 10.33 -3.06 9.37
C HIS A 112 8.90 -3.04 8.83
N VAL A 113 8.56 -3.82 7.80
CA VAL A 113 7.22 -3.84 7.20
C VAL A 113 6.45 -5.09 7.60
N ALA A 114 7.06 -6.26 7.46
CA ALA A 114 6.41 -7.54 7.71
C ALA A 114 5.84 -7.69 9.13
N PRO A 115 6.50 -7.22 10.21
CA PRO A 115 5.92 -7.28 11.54
C PRO A 115 4.58 -6.55 11.66
N LEU A 116 4.46 -5.36 11.08
CA LEU A 116 3.21 -4.60 11.04
C LEU A 116 2.13 -5.34 10.25
N TYR A 117 2.48 -5.89 9.09
CA TYR A 117 1.52 -6.64 8.26
C TYR A 117 1.08 -7.94 8.92
N ALA A 118 1.96 -8.65 9.64
CA ALA A 118 1.61 -9.81 10.44
C ALA A 118 0.55 -9.46 11.51
N LEU A 119 0.70 -8.33 12.20
CA LEU A 119 -0.30 -7.86 13.15
C LEU A 119 -1.62 -7.49 12.44
N ARG A 120 -1.55 -6.74 11.35
CA ARG A 120 -2.75 -6.25 10.62
C ARG A 120 -3.59 -7.39 10.03
N THR A 121 -2.99 -8.53 9.72
CA THR A 121 -3.71 -9.70 9.18
C THR A 121 -4.42 -10.53 10.24
N LYS A 122 -4.17 -10.29 11.54
CA LYS A 122 -4.84 -11.02 12.64
C LYS A 122 -6.36 -10.83 12.62
N ARG A 123 -6.83 -9.68 12.18
CA ARG A 123 -8.26 -9.35 12.13
C ARG A 123 -8.58 -8.38 11.01
N LYS A 124 -9.69 -8.60 10.30
CA LYS A 124 -10.18 -7.68 9.27
C LYS A 124 -10.45 -6.30 9.89
N GLY A 125 -9.92 -5.25 9.27
CA GLY A 125 -10.04 -3.87 9.73
C GLY A 125 -8.82 -3.35 10.49
N TYR A 126 -7.92 -4.23 10.91
CA TYR A 126 -6.69 -3.84 11.60
C TYR A 126 -5.75 -3.00 10.73
N GLU A 127 -5.94 -3.00 9.42
CA GLU A 127 -5.27 -2.07 8.52
C GLU A 127 -5.60 -0.59 8.82
N VAL A 128 -6.74 -0.33 9.49
CA VAL A 128 -7.12 1.01 9.97
C VAL A 128 -6.78 1.17 11.44
N SER A 129 -7.24 0.26 12.31
CA SER A 129 -7.06 0.35 13.77
C SER A 129 -5.61 0.43 14.19
N ALA A 130 -4.74 -0.40 13.59
CA ALA A 130 -3.31 -0.38 13.88
C ALA A 130 -2.67 0.97 13.50
N MET A 131 -3.04 1.52 12.35
CA MET A 131 -2.49 2.81 11.91
C MET A 131 -2.96 3.97 12.78
N ASN A 132 -4.25 3.98 13.19
CA ASN A 132 -4.77 4.98 14.14
C ASN A 132 -4.03 4.90 15.47
N THR A 133 -3.82 3.67 15.98
CA THR A 133 -3.07 3.45 17.24
C THR A 133 -1.62 3.96 17.12
N ILE A 134 -0.93 3.71 16.01
CA ILE A 134 0.43 4.23 15.80
C ILE A 134 0.42 5.76 15.74
N LEU A 135 -0.55 6.38 15.06
CA LEU A 135 -0.67 7.85 15.05
C LEU A 135 -0.77 8.39 16.49
N GLU A 136 -1.61 7.78 17.35
CA GLU A 136 -1.71 8.18 18.76
C GLU A 136 -0.40 7.99 19.54
N MET A 137 0.32 6.88 19.33
CA MET A 137 1.64 6.66 19.93
C MET A 137 2.64 7.75 19.57
N LEU A 138 2.52 8.32 18.38
CA LEU A 138 3.36 9.43 17.90
C LEU A 138 2.83 10.81 18.30
N GLY A 139 1.80 10.88 19.15
CA GLY A 139 1.18 12.14 19.58
C GLY A 139 0.34 12.83 18.50
N LEU A 140 -0.01 12.10 17.43
CA LEU A 140 -0.86 12.57 16.35
C LEU A 140 -2.32 12.11 16.59
N SER A 141 -3.27 12.72 15.87
CA SER A 141 -4.68 12.36 16.01
C SER A 141 -5.02 11.15 15.13
N GLY A 142 -5.16 9.96 15.73
CA GLY A 142 -5.67 8.75 15.08
C GLY A 142 -7.19 8.62 15.25
N GLY A 143 -7.64 8.72 16.48
CA GLY A 143 -9.03 8.56 16.86
C GLY A 143 -9.56 7.12 16.76
N PRO A 144 -10.76 6.87 17.32
CA PRO A 144 -11.34 5.55 17.34
C PRO A 144 -11.84 5.11 15.96
N VAL A 145 -11.85 3.81 15.72
CA VAL A 145 -12.45 3.26 14.51
C VAL A 145 -13.97 3.19 14.61
N ARG A 146 -14.65 3.29 13.47
CA ARG A 146 -16.12 3.16 13.42
C ARG A 146 -16.51 1.67 13.31
N PRO A 147 -17.58 1.22 14.00
CA PRO A 147 -18.13 -0.10 13.75
C PRO A 147 -18.45 -0.32 12.26
N PRO A 148 -18.25 -1.51 11.72
CA PRO A 148 -17.93 -2.78 12.41
C PRO A 148 -16.43 -3.02 12.67
N LEU A 149 -15.56 -2.05 12.44
CA LEU A 149 -14.15 -2.18 12.79
C LEU A 149 -14.00 -2.20 14.32
N VAL A 150 -12.93 -2.82 14.79
CA VAL A 150 -12.63 -2.97 16.23
C VAL A 150 -11.23 -2.43 16.50
N GLU A 151 -11.05 -1.92 17.72
CA GLU A 151 -9.76 -1.46 18.20
C GLU A 151 -8.79 -2.64 18.38
N VAL A 152 -7.49 -2.36 18.31
CA VAL A 152 -6.46 -3.31 18.71
C VAL A 152 -6.55 -3.57 20.21
N THR A 153 -6.22 -4.78 20.64
CA THR A 153 -6.17 -5.14 22.06
C THR A 153 -4.94 -4.51 22.74
N GLU A 154 -4.90 -4.50 24.07
CA GLU A 154 -3.76 -3.99 24.82
C GLU A 154 -2.45 -4.77 24.51
N SER A 155 -2.55 -6.09 24.33
CA SER A 155 -1.40 -6.90 23.93
C SER A 155 -0.89 -6.57 22.53
N GLU A 156 -1.79 -6.28 21.60
CA GLU A 156 -1.44 -5.87 20.24
C GLU A 156 -0.92 -4.44 20.21
N ARG A 157 -1.41 -3.58 21.12
CA ARG A 157 -0.84 -2.24 21.30
C ARG A 157 0.62 -2.32 21.76
N ALA A 158 0.96 -3.21 22.69
CA ALA A 158 2.34 -3.45 23.11
C ALA A 158 3.23 -3.98 21.95
N GLU A 159 2.66 -4.85 21.10
CA GLU A 159 3.33 -5.33 19.88
C GLU A 159 3.59 -4.18 18.88
N LEU A 160 2.60 -3.31 18.66
CA LEU A 160 2.77 -2.09 17.84
C LEU A 160 3.83 -1.16 18.41
N GLN A 161 3.91 -1.01 19.75
CA GLN A 161 4.95 -0.19 20.37
C GLN A 161 6.35 -0.72 20.01
N SER A 162 6.55 -2.04 20.04
CA SER A 162 7.84 -2.64 19.67
C SER A 162 8.20 -2.37 18.20
N ILE A 163 7.20 -2.34 17.31
CA ILE A 163 7.40 -1.99 15.89
C ILE A 163 7.81 -0.51 15.75
N VAL A 164 7.11 0.39 16.45
CA VAL A 164 7.40 1.83 16.46
C VAL A 164 8.81 2.09 17.01
N ASP A 165 9.19 1.43 18.09
CA ASP A 165 10.53 1.53 18.68
C ASP A 165 11.61 1.07 17.67
N GLY A 166 11.33 0.00 16.92
CA GLY A 166 12.19 -0.46 15.82
C GLY A 166 12.36 0.59 14.72
N TRP A 167 11.31 1.32 14.38
CA TRP A 167 11.37 2.40 13.39
C TRP A 167 12.11 3.63 13.92
N CYS A 168 11.96 3.96 15.20
CA CYS A 168 12.75 5.03 15.85
C CYS A 168 14.24 4.70 15.83
N ASN A 169 14.61 3.48 16.23
CA ASN A 169 16.00 3.03 16.26
C ASN A 169 16.65 3.03 14.86
N ALA A 170 15.87 2.77 13.82
CA ALA A 170 16.30 2.81 12.42
C ALA A 170 16.21 4.20 11.77
N VAL A 171 15.86 5.24 12.56
CA VAL A 171 15.76 6.65 12.13
C VAL A 171 14.69 6.88 11.03
N PHE A 172 13.65 6.05 11.02
CA PHE A 172 12.49 6.24 10.12
C PHE A 172 11.44 7.19 10.70
N LEU A 173 11.53 7.50 11.99
CA LEU A 173 10.70 8.46 12.69
C LEU A 173 11.56 9.63 13.21
N ASP A 174 11.02 10.84 13.13
CA ASP A 174 11.57 12.03 13.78
C ASP A 174 10.80 12.23 15.09
N VAL A 175 11.23 11.59 16.17
CA VAL A 175 10.63 11.72 17.51
C VAL A 175 11.63 12.40 18.43
#